data_b08572f6d1dc835348d52abc2226ddf0
#
_entry.id   b08572f6d1dc835348d52abc2226ddf0
#
_cell.length_a   1.000
_cell.length_b   1.000
_cell.length_c   1.000
_cell.angle_alpha   90.00
_cell.angle_beta   90.00
_cell.angle_gamma   90.00
#
_symmetry.space_group_name_H-M   'P 1'
#
loop_
_entity.id
_entity.type
_entity.pdbx_description
1 polymer ?
#
loop_
_entity_poly.entity_id
_entity_poly.type
_entity_poly.pdbx_seq_one_letter_code
_entity_poly.pdbx_strand_id
1 'polypeptide(L)'
;MIKLIQISNINKSFNKRCVLKNISFDIEQGKCIALIGKNGAGKSTLIDILIGNVNANSGEIFDKDKLLQSENRSIMFQKTMFPDQLKVIEIINLYQSFYENPLPLEEIIELTKFDSSQLNQFVNKLSGGQQRLLDFVLSLIGQPQLILLDEPTSTMDIEIREYFWSIIENLKEDNRTILYTSHYIEEVERMSDKIILIENGEIILNDSTSHIRTNQQSQITLSD
;
A
#
# COMPACT_ATOMS: atom_id res chain seq x y z
N MET A 1 -11.08 18.09 4.85
CA MET A 1 -10.29 17.04 4.18
C MET A 1 -10.98 16.70 2.86
N ILE A 2 -10.22 16.63 1.77
CA ILE A 2 -10.77 16.30 0.46
C ILE A 2 -10.85 14.78 0.37
N LYS A 3 -12.07 14.24 0.19
CA LYS A 3 -12.31 12.83 -0.08
C LYS A 3 -12.04 12.59 -1.56
N LEU A 4 -11.13 11.69 -1.88
CA LEU A 4 -10.75 11.35 -3.25
C LEU A 4 -11.57 10.18 -3.78
N ILE A 5 -11.73 9.15 -2.96
CA ILE A 5 -12.45 7.93 -3.32
C ILE A 5 -13.43 7.61 -2.21
N GLN A 6 -14.68 7.36 -2.56
CA GLN A 6 -15.71 6.91 -1.63
C GLN A 6 -16.09 5.48 -1.97
N ILE A 7 -15.96 4.61 -1.00
CA ILE A 7 -16.35 3.21 -1.07
C ILE A 7 -17.66 3.05 -0.29
N SER A 8 -18.71 2.56 -0.92
CA SER A 8 -20.05 2.48 -0.34
C SER A 8 -20.66 1.10 -0.49
N ASN A 9 -20.95 0.47 0.64
CA ASN A 9 -21.72 -0.77 0.76
C ASN A 9 -21.17 -1.93 -0.11
N ILE A 10 -19.85 -2.03 -0.24
CA ILE A 10 -19.22 -3.10 -1.02
C ILE A 10 -19.47 -4.45 -0.36
N ASN A 11 -20.03 -5.37 -1.15
CA ASN A 11 -20.23 -6.77 -0.78
C ASN A 11 -19.52 -7.68 -1.76
N LYS A 12 -18.88 -8.74 -1.27
CA LYS A 12 -18.22 -9.76 -2.09
C LYS A 12 -18.34 -11.15 -1.51
N SER A 13 -18.77 -12.08 -2.36
CA SER A 13 -18.80 -13.52 -2.04
C SER A 13 -18.10 -14.33 -3.12
N PHE A 14 -17.43 -15.41 -2.74
CA PHE A 14 -16.89 -16.44 -3.62
C PHE A 14 -17.54 -17.79 -3.25
N ASN A 15 -18.14 -18.49 -4.22
CA ASN A 15 -18.73 -19.82 -4.01
C ASN A 15 -19.60 -19.90 -2.72
N LYS A 16 -20.51 -18.95 -2.53
CA LYS A 16 -21.40 -18.80 -1.36
C LYS A 16 -20.71 -18.42 -0.03
N ARG A 17 -19.38 -18.26 -0.01
CA ARG A 17 -18.67 -17.72 1.15
C ARG A 17 -18.62 -16.21 1.05
N CYS A 18 -19.26 -15.50 1.96
CA CYS A 18 -19.18 -14.06 2.05
C CYS A 18 -17.81 -13.65 2.59
N VAL A 19 -17.09 -12.78 1.87
CA VAL A 19 -15.75 -12.31 2.19
C VAL A 19 -15.77 -10.85 2.61
N LEU A 20 -16.59 -10.00 1.97
CA LEU A 20 -16.79 -8.61 2.35
C LEU A 20 -18.28 -8.35 2.53
N LYS A 21 -18.64 -7.65 3.59
CA LYS A 21 -20.01 -7.34 3.99
C LYS A 21 -20.15 -5.88 4.29
N ASN A 22 -20.89 -5.16 3.44
CA ASN A 22 -21.25 -3.76 3.63
C ASN A 22 -20.05 -2.85 3.94
N ILE A 23 -18.93 -3.02 3.23
CA ILE A 23 -17.72 -2.22 3.42
C ILE A 23 -17.94 -0.82 2.91
N SER A 24 -17.77 0.16 3.81
CA SER A 24 -17.92 1.59 3.49
C SER A 24 -16.84 2.40 4.18
N PHE A 25 -16.06 3.18 3.41
CA PHE A 25 -15.06 4.12 3.94
C PHE A 25 -14.61 5.09 2.85
N ASP A 26 -13.85 6.11 3.25
CA ASP A 26 -13.30 7.10 2.34
C ASP A 26 -11.77 7.03 2.35
N ILE A 27 -11.17 7.20 1.17
CA ILE A 27 -9.74 7.45 0.97
C ILE A 27 -9.57 8.97 0.81
N GLU A 28 -8.77 9.55 1.68
CA GLU A 28 -8.51 10.99 1.76
C GLU A 28 -7.15 11.32 1.16
N GLN A 29 -7.06 12.50 0.50
CA GLN A 29 -5.84 12.94 -0.18
C GLN A 29 -4.68 13.14 0.80
N GLY A 30 -3.48 12.74 0.38
CA GLY A 30 -2.25 12.95 1.15
C GLY A 30 -2.21 12.17 2.47
N LYS A 31 -3.06 11.15 2.63
CA LYS A 31 -3.13 10.33 3.83
C LYS A 31 -2.51 8.95 3.62
N CYS A 32 -1.86 8.47 4.65
CA CYS A 32 -1.43 7.08 4.77
C CYS A 32 -2.49 6.31 5.58
N ILE A 33 -3.21 5.41 4.93
CA ILE A 33 -4.34 4.67 5.48
C ILE A 33 -3.94 3.21 5.65
N ALA A 34 -4.02 2.71 6.88
CA ALA A 34 -3.77 1.31 7.18
C ALA A 34 -5.07 0.50 7.14
N LEU A 35 -5.09 -0.54 6.33
CA LEU A 35 -6.14 -1.55 6.30
C LEU A 35 -5.65 -2.78 7.06
N ILE A 36 -6.13 -2.98 8.27
CA ILE A 36 -5.67 -4.03 9.17
C ILE A 36 -6.73 -5.11 9.39
N GLY A 37 -6.30 -6.27 9.83
CA GLY A 37 -7.16 -7.42 10.12
C GLY A 37 -6.41 -8.73 9.97
N LYS A 38 -6.99 -9.80 10.52
CA LYS A 38 -6.43 -11.16 10.43
C LYS A 38 -6.33 -11.66 8.98
N ASN A 39 -5.50 -12.68 8.76
CA ASN A 39 -5.44 -13.34 7.46
C ASN A 39 -6.83 -13.91 7.10
N GLY A 40 -7.25 -13.64 5.85
CA GLY A 40 -8.57 -14.02 5.38
C GLY A 40 -9.71 -13.08 5.78
N ALA A 41 -9.44 -11.93 6.42
CA ALA A 41 -10.46 -10.93 6.75
C ALA A 41 -11.05 -10.19 5.54
N GLY A 42 -10.41 -10.30 4.35
CA GLY A 42 -10.88 -9.67 3.11
C GLY A 42 -10.02 -8.51 2.61
N LYS A 43 -8.89 -8.19 3.26
CA LYS A 43 -8.03 -7.06 2.90
C LYS A 43 -7.56 -7.07 1.44
N SER A 44 -6.91 -8.15 1.00
CA SER A 44 -6.43 -8.29 -0.39
C SER A 44 -7.60 -8.34 -1.39
N THR A 45 -8.73 -8.96 -1.01
CA THR A 45 -9.95 -8.94 -1.85
C THR A 45 -10.47 -7.52 -2.05
N LEU A 46 -10.40 -6.68 -1.01
CA LEU A 46 -10.80 -5.28 -1.13
C LEU A 46 -9.85 -4.50 -2.03
N ILE A 47 -8.52 -4.72 -1.91
CA ILE A 47 -7.54 -4.14 -2.84
C ILE A 47 -7.83 -4.61 -4.27
N ASP A 48 -8.07 -5.90 -4.50
CA ASP A 48 -8.41 -6.44 -5.83
C ASP A 48 -9.66 -5.80 -6.43
N ILE A 49 -10.66 -5.47 -5.60
CA ILE A 49 -11.84 -4.74 -6.05
C ILE A 49 -11.49 -3.29 -6.42
N LEU A 50 -10.70 -2.61 -5.60
CA LEU A 50 -10.26 -1.23 -5.86
C LEU A 50 -9.47 -1.10 -7.17
N ILE A 51 -8.66 -2.08 -7.50
CA ILE A 51 -7.87 -2.09 -8.74
C ILE A 51 -8.61 -2.68 -9.96
N GLY A 52 -9.82 -3.19 -9.76
CA GLY A 52 -10.64 -3.75 -10.83
C GLY A 52 -10.30 -5.19 -11.24
N ASN A 53 -9.43 -5.90 -10.50
CA ASN A 53 -9.13 -7.32 -10.75
C ASN A 53 -10.33 -8.21 -10.43
N VAL A 54 -11.15 -7.79 -9.48
CA VAL A 54 -12.34 -8.52 -9.02
C VAL A 54 -13.52 -7.57 -8.93
N ASN A 55 -14.66 -7.94 -9.52
CA ASN A 55 -15.89 -7.16 -9.37
C ASN A 55 -16.56 -7.43 -8.01
N ALA A 56 -17.02 -6.37 -7.35
CA ALA A 56 -17.92 -6.49 -6.22
C ALA A 56 -19.26 -7.13 -6.65
N ASN A 57 -19.96 -7.81 -5.73
CA ASN A 57 -21.31 -8.29 -6.00
C ASN A 57 -22.35 -7.17 -5.91
N SER A 58 -22.11 -6.19 -5.04
CA SER A 58 -22.92 -4.98 -4.90
C SER A 58 -22.11 -3.88 -4.22
N GLY A 59 -22.66 -2.67 -4.21
CA GLY A 59 -22.02 -1.46 -3.70
C GLY A 59 -21.43 -0.63 -4.83
N GLU A 60 -20.89 0.52 -4.49
CA GLU A 60 -20.40 1.51 -5.44
C GLU A 60 -19.05 2.09 -4.98
N ILE A 61 -18.20 2.42 -5.95
CA ILE A 61 -16.96 3.15 -5.74
C ILE A 61 -17.04 4.43 -6.57
N PHE A 62 -17.05 5.56 -5.87
CA PHE A 62 -17.00 6.88 -6.51
C PHE A 62 -15.56 7.40 -6.47
N ASP A 63 -14.97 7.55 -7.64
CA ASP A 63 -13.61 8.01 -7.88
C ASP A 63 -13.64 9.22 -8.82
N LYS A 64 -13.83 10.42 -8.23
CA LYS A 64 -14.01 11.67 -8.98
C LYS A 64 -12.79 12.02 -9.85
N ASP A 65 -11.60 11.81 -9.31
CA ASP A 65 -10.35 12.23 -9.91
C ASP A 65 -9.66 11.07 -10.66
N LYS A 66 -10.39 9.97 -10.84
CA LYS A 66 -9.92 8.77 -11.58
C LYS A 66 -8.60 8.19 -11.05
N LEU A 67 -8.40 8.26 -9.74
CA LEU A 67 -7.17 7.80 -9.09
C LEU A 67 -7.00 6.28 -9.13
N LEU A 68 -8.10 5.56 -9.30
CA LEU A 68 -8.07 4.10 -9.45
C LEU A 68 -7.74 3.66 -10.89
N GLN A 69 -7.62 4.59 -11.85
CA GLN A 69 -7.11 4.25 -13.18
C GLN A 69 -5.62 3.94 -13.14
N SER A 70 -5.17 3.07 -14.05
CA SER A 70 -3.80 2.54 -14.09
C SER A 70 -2.73 3.62 -14.18
N GLU A 71 -3.05 4.74 -14.82
CA GLU A 71 -2.14 5.87 -15.03
C GLU A 71 -1.86 6.65 -13.73
N ASN A 72 -2.81 6.64 -12.79
CA ASN A 72 -2.76 7.46 -11.57
C ASN A 72 -2.43 6.66 -10.32
N ARG A 73 -2.38 5.34 -10.42
CA ARG A 73 -2.11 4.45 -9.30
C ARG A 73 -0.96 3.50 -9.54
N SER A 74 -0.36 3.07 -8.46
CA SER A 74 0.51 1.88 -8.45
C SER A 74 0.00 0.84 -7.46
N ILE A 75 0.46 -0.38 -7.64
CA ILE A 75 0.21 -1.47 -6.71
C ILE A 75 1.46 -2.30 -6.50
N MET A 76 1.71 -2.63 -5.23
CA MET A 76 2.67 -3.62 -4.80
C MET A 76 1.92 -4.78 -4.17
N PHE A 77 1.94 -5.94 -4.81
CA PHE A 77 1.28 -7.14 -4.32
C PHE A 77 2.07 -7.80 -3.17
N GLN A 78 1.41 -8.65 -2.40
CA GLN A 78 2.02 -9.38 -1.30
C GLN A 78 3.25 -10.21 -1.71
N LYS A 79 3.22 -10.78 -2.92
CA LYS A 79 4.33 -11.58 -3.46
C LYS A 79 4.95 -10.86 -4.64
N THR A 80 6.25 -10.64 -4.55
CA THR A 80 7.08 -10.15 -5.64
C THR A 80 7.61 -11.32 -6.45
N MET A 81 7.48 -11.25 -7.77
CA MET A 81 8.06 -12.22 -8.69
C MET A 81 8.81 -11.46 -9.79
N PHE A 82 10.12 -11.63 -9.82
CA PHE A 82 10.96 -11.10 -10.89
C PHE A 82 11.42 -12.22 -11.83
N PRO A 83 11.62 -11.92 -13.11
CA PRO A 83 12.27 -12.87 -14.03
C PRO A 83 13.70 -13.20 -13.58
N ASP A 84 14.04 -14.49 -13.51
CA ASP A 84 15.31 -14.97 -12.95
C ASP A 84 16.57 -14.49 -13.70
N GLN A 85 16.43 -14.12 -14.97
CA GLN A 85 17.56 -13.82 -15.87
C GLN A 85 17.73 -12.32 -16.16
N LEU A 86 17.05 -11.44 -15.44
CA LEU A 86 17.22 -10.00 -15.60
C LEU A 86 18.08 -9.42 -14.48
N LYS A 87 18.97 -8.52 -14.86
CA LYS A 87 19.72 -7.71 -13.92
C LYS A 87 18.82 -6.61 -13.34
N VAL A 88 19.21 -6.10 -12.17
CA VAL A 88 18.48 -4.99 -11.52
C VAL A 88 18.33 -3.80 -12.45
N ILE A 89 19.43 -3.35 -13.09
CA ILE A 89 19.39 -2.22 -14.02
C ILE A 89 18.50 -2.48 -15.25
N GLU A 90 18.45 -3.72 -15.74
CA GLU A 90 17.62 -4.08 -16.88
C GLU A 90 16.13 -4.02 -16.53
N ILE A 91 15.75 -4.46 -15.32
CA ILE A 91 14.38 -4.33 -14.84
C ILE A 91 13.99 -2.87 -14.65
N ILE A 92 14.87 -2.04 -14.05
CA ILE A 92 14.61 -0.59 -13.91
C ILE A 92 14.34 0.03 -15.28
N ASN A 93 15.23 -0.20 -16.26
CA ASN A 93 15.07 0.33 -17.61
C ASN A 93 13.78 -0.16 -18.30
N LEU A 94 13.42 -1.43 -18.07
CA LEU A 94 12.17 -1.99 -18.60
C LEU A 94 10.96 -1.26 -18.02
N TYR A 95 10.91 -1.04 -16.70
CA TYR A 95 9.80 -0.32 -16.07
C TYR A 95 9.73 1.14 -16.50
N GLN A 96 10.88 1.82 -16.64
CA GLN A 96 10.91 3.19 -17.17
C GLN A 96 10.31 3.26 -18.60
N SER A 97 10.51 2.24 -19.42
CA SER A 97 9.99 2.22 -20.80
C SER A 97 8.46 2.15 -20.91
N PHE A 98 7.75 1.85 -19.81
CA PHE A 98 6.28 1.83 -19.78
C PHE A 98 5.64 3.21 -19.60
N TYR A 99 6.42 4.23 -19.24
CA TYR A 99 5.92 5.55 -18.90
C TYR A 99 6.49 6.62 -19.82
N GLU A 100 5.69 7.62 -20.16
CA GLU A 100 6.15 8.78 -20.94
C GLU A 100 7.10 9.68 -20.15
N ASN A 101 6.85 9.85 -18.85
CA ASN A 101 7.64 10.67 -17.94
C ASN A 101 8.00 9.85 -16.69
N PRO A 102 8.90 8.86 -16.80
CA PRO A 102 9.31 8.06 -15.67
C PRO A 102 10.19 8.85 -14.69
N LEU A 103 10.30 8.39 -13.45
CA LEU A 103 11.36 8.86 -12.54
C LEU A 103 12.73 8.70 -13.21
N PRO A 104 13.62 9.69 -13.11
CA PRO A 104 15.00 9.60 -13.60
C PRO A 104 15.76 8.42 -12.97
N LEU A 105 16.69 7.84 -13.71
CA LEU A 105 17.48 6.69 -13.22
C LEU A 105 18.24 7.03 -11.93
N GLU A 106 18.78 8.25 -11.84
CA GLU A 106 19.50 8.74 -10.67
C GLU A 106 18.63 8.71 -9.41
N GLU A 107 17.38 9.17 -9.49
CA GLU A 107 16.43 9.14 -8.38
C GLU A 107 16.05 7.70 -7.99
N ILE A 108 15.89 6.80 -8.97
CA ILE A 108 15.62 5.39 -8.71
C ILE A 108 16.79 4.75 -7.96
N ILE A 109 18.02 5.06 -8.34
CA ILE A 109 19.23 4.57 -7.66
C ILE A 109 19.29 5.10 -6.23
N GLU A 110 18.99 6.38 -6.01
CA GLU A 110 18.90 6.97 -4.68
C GLU A 110 17.85 6.29 -3.80
N LEU A 111 16.66 6.03 -4.35
CA LEU A 111 15.58 5.34 -3.65
C LEU A 111 15.87 3.87 -3.34
N THR A 112 16.63 3.17 -4.18
CA THR A 112 17.02 1.78 -3.89
C THR A 112 18.24 1.70 -2.96
N LYS A 113 19.08 2.75 -2.93
CA LYS A 113 20.41 2.74 -2.30
C LYS A 113 21.32 1.62 -2.83
N PHE A 114 21.10 1.16 -4.05
CA PHE A 114 21.90 0.08 -4.63
C PHE A 114 23.20 0.63 -5.22
N ASP A 115 24.28 -0.05 -4.91
CA ASP A 115 25.59 0.23 -5.50
C ASP A 115 25.71 -0.35 -6.92
N SER A 116 26.81 -0.02 -7.60
CA SER A 116 27.08 -0.49 -8.97
C SER A 116 27.12 -2.01 -9.10
N SER A 117 27.53 -2.73 -8.07
CA SER A 117 27.55 -4.19 -8.05
C SER A 117 26.13 -4.76 -7.99
N GLN A 118 25.30 -4.18 -7.12
CA GLN A 118 23.90 -4.57 -6.96
C GLN A 118 23.08 -4.27 -8.22
N LEU A 119 23.32 -3.12 -8.88
CA LEU A 119 22.66 -2.78 -10.15
C LEU A 119 23.00 -3.76 -11.28
N ASN A 120 24.21 -4.30 -11.30
CA ASN A 120 24.69 -5.19 -12.35
C ASN A 120 24.47 -6.69 -12.08
N GLN A 121 24.00 -7.06 -10.89
CA GLN A 121 23.69 -8.47 -10.58
C GLN A 121 22.25 -8.85 -10.99
N PHE A 122 22.00 -10.16 -11.10
CA PHE A 122 20.64 -10.66 -11.31
C PHE A 122 19.76 -10.38 -10.09
N VAL A 123 18.48 -10.03 -10.32
CA VAL A 123 17.55 -9.68 -9.23
C VAL A 123 17.38 -10.79 -8.21
N ASN A 124 17.41 -12.05 -8.63
CA ASN A 124 17.31 -13.20 -7.72
C ASN A 124 18.53 -13.36 -6.80
N LYS A 125 19.60 -12.55 -6.96
CA LYS A 125 20.77 -12.51 -6.05
C LYS A 125 20.64 -11.46 -4.96
N LEU A 126 19.66 -10.55 -5.06
CA LEU A 126 19.30 -9.64 -3.99
C LEU A 126 18.69 -10.40 -2.80
N SER A 127 18.86 -9.89 -1.59
CA SER A 127 18.11 -10.40 -0.43
C SER A 127 16.61 -10.22 -0.63
N GLY A 128 15.78 -10.97 0.10
CA GLY A 128 14.32 -10.84 0.03
C GLY A 128 13.84 -9.41 0.33
N GLY A 129 14.43 -8.75 1.34
CA GLY A 129 14.15 -7.36 1.66
C GLY A 129 14.56 -6.39 0.55
N GLN A 130 15.73 -6.60 -0.06
CA GLN A 130 16.18 -5.79 -1.20
C GLN A 130 15.29 -5.98 -2.44
N GLN A 131 14.86 -7.21 -2.74
CA GLN A 131 13.90 -7.46 -3.81
C GLN A 131 12.58 -6.73 -3.53
N ARG A 132 12.14 -6.74 -2.28
CA ARG A 132 10.92 -6.07 -1.85
C ARG A 132 11.01 -4.56 -1.96
N LEU A 133 12.16 -3.97 -1.56
CA LEU A 133 12.44 -2.55 -1.76
C LEU A 133 12.49 -2.19 -3.25
N LEU A 134 13.14 -3.01 -4.08
CA LEU A 134 13.16 -2.82 -5.53
C LEU A 134 11.73 -2.80 -6.11
N ASP A 135 10.88 -3.78 -5.75
CA ASP A 135 9.48 -3.85 -6.21
C ASP A 135 8.70 -2.57 -5.86
N PHE A 136 8.87 -2.10 -4.62
CA PHE A 136 8.27 -0.85 -4.19
C PHE A 136 8.77 0.34 -5.03
N VAL A 137 10.08 0.51 -5.20
CA VAL A 137 10.64 1.62 -5.98
C VAL A 137 10.21 1.55 -7.45
N LEU A 138 10.14 0.35 -8.04
CA LEU A 138 9.61 0.17 -9.40
C LEU A 138 8.15 0.62 -9.50
N SER A 139 7.35 0.42 -8.45
CA SER A 139 5.97 0.89 -8.42
C SER A 139 5.84 2.42 -8.40
N LEU A 140 6.90 3.14 -8.04
CA LEU A 140 6.93 4.61 -8.01
C LEU A 140 7.36 5.24 -9.33
N ILE A 141 7.92 4.48 -10.27
CA ILE A 141 8.52 5.01 -11.52
C ILE A 141 7.54 5.88 -12.32
N GLY A 142 6.27 5.52 -12.36
CA GLY A 142 5.22 6.30 -13.02
C GLY A 142 4.70 7.49 -12.21
N GLN A 143 5.30 7.80 -11.08
CA GLN A 143 4.92 8.91 -10.19
C GLN A 143 3.43 8.91 -9.79
N PRO A 144 2.87 7.78 -9.28
CA PRO A 144 1.47 7.61 -9.01
C PRO A 144 0.97 8.59 -7.93
N GLN A 145 -0.31 9.00 -8.02
CA GLN A 145 -0.98 9.78 -6.98
C GLN A 145 -1.54 8.91 -5.85
N LEU A 146 -1.91 7.66 -6.19
CA LEU A 146 -2.41 6.66 -5.26
C LEU A 146 -1.48 5.44 -5.27
N ILE A 147 -1.01 5.04 -4.11
CA ILE A 147 -0.11 3.91 -3.92
C ILE A 147 -0.83 2.86 -3.06
N LEU A 148 -1.04 1.68 -3.62
CA LEU A 148 -1.68 0.55 -2.95
C LEU A 148 -0.63 -0.50 -2.61
N LEU A 149 -0.53 -0.91 -1.35
CA LEU A 149 0.52 -1.80 -0.87
C LEU A 149 -0.09 -2.97 -0.08
N ASP A 150 0.09 -4.19 -0.57
CA ASP A 150 -0.39 -5.38 0.13
C ASP A 150 0.76 -6.04 0.92
N GLU A 151 0.73 -5.89 2.26
CA GLU A 151 1.74 -6.36 3.21
C GLU A 151 3.18 -6.00 2.80
N PRO A 152 3.50 -4.72 2.57
CA PRO A 152 4.75 -4.31 1.92
C PRO A 152 6.01 -4.73 2.69
N THR A 153 5.98 -4.75 4.01
CA THR A 153 7.15 -4.93 4.88
C THR A 153 7.38 -6.36 5.35
N SER A 154 6.56 -7.33 4.91
CA SER A 154 6.50 -8.68 5.47
C SER A 154 7.81 -9.49 5.39
N THR A 155 8.70 -9.17 4.44
CA THR A 155 9.99 -9.86 4.23
C THR A 155 11.21 -8.95 4.42
N MET A 156 10.99 -7.71 4.88
CA MET A 156 12.05 -6.74 5.12
C MET A 156 12.66 -6.97 6.52
N ASP A 157 13.97 -6.88 6.62
CA ASP A 157 14.66 -6.71 7.90
C ASP A 157 14.38 -5.32 8.48
N ILE A 158 14.82 -5.08 9.71
CA ILE A 158 14.53 -3.84 10.45
C ILE A 158 15.07 -2.61 9.71
N GLU A 159 16.29 -2.67 9.15
CA GLU A 159 16.93 -1.53 8.51
C GLU A 159 16.23 -1.15 7.20
N ILE A 160 15.95 -2.14 6.34
CA ILE A 160 15.21 -1.91 5.08
C ILE A 160 13.79 -1.42 5.37
N ARG A 161 13.15 -1.94 6.41
CA ARG A 161 11.80 -1.55 6.82
C ARG A 161 11.73 -0.08 7.30
N GLU A 162 12.67 0.34 8.14
CA GLU A 162 12.75 1.75 8.58
C GLU A 162 13.00 2.68 7.39
N TYR A 163 13.86 2.27 6.48
CA TYR A 163 14.12 3.03 5.26
C TYR A 163 12.89 3.08 4.34
N PHE A 164 12.20 1.99 4.13
CA PHE A 164 10.94 1.95 3.38
C PHE A 164 9.92 2.96 3.94
N TRP A 165 9.76 3.00 5.26
CA TRP A 165 8.83 3.93 5.89
C TRP A 165 9.28 5.39 5.77
N SER A 166 10.57 5.68 5.75
CA SER A 166 11.05 7.03 5.48
C SER A 166 10.71 7.51 4.06
N ILE A 167 10.71 6.61 3.07
CA ILE A 167 10.25 6.94 1.71
C ILE A 167 8.73 7.23 1.74
N ILE A 168 7.94 6.44 2.45
CA ILE A 168 6.49 6.68 2.60
C ILE A 168 6.21 8.06 3.23
N GLU A 169 6.97 8.48 4.24
CA GLU A 169 6.84 9.82 4.85
C GLU A 169 7.09 10.93 3.82
N ASN A 170 8.15 10.84 3.03
CA ASN A 170 8.44 11.80 1.96
C ASN A 170 7.32 11.84 0.91
N LEU A 171 6.79 10.69 0.50
CA LEU A 171 5.68 10.62 -0.44
C LEU A 171 4.42 11.28 0.11
N LYS A 172 4.16 11.20 1.40
CA LYS A 172 3.05 11.92 2.05
C LYS A 172 3.28 13.44 2.03
N GLU A 173 4.50 13.90 2.30
CA GLU A 173 4.86 15.32 2.21
C GLU A 173 4.63 15.86 0.79
N ASP A 174 4.85 15.04 -0.24
CA ASP A 174 4.53 15.30 -1.64
C ASP A 174 3.04 15.11 -1.97
N ASN A 175 2.18 15.01 -0.94
CA ASN A 175 0.73 14.87 -1.07
C ASN A 175 0.27 13.60 -1.81
N ARG A 176 1.10 12.55 -1.85
CA ARG A 176 0.70 11.23 -2.36
C ARG A 176 -0.21 10.54 -1.35
N THR A 177 -1.14 9.76 -1.85
CA THR A 177 -2.08 8.99 -1.01
C THR A 177 -1.67 7.54 -0.97
N ILE A 178 -1.59 6.97 0.22
CA ILE A 178 -1.15 5.58 0.43
C ILE A 178 -2.26 4.79 1.12
N LEU A 179 -2.62 3.64 0.58
CA LEU A 179 -3.43 2.63 1.24
C LEU A 179 -2.61 1.35 1.35
N TYR A 180 -2.35 0.88 2.55
CA TYR A 180 -1.56 -0.34 2.75
C TYR A 180 -2.24 -1.32 3.69
N THR A 181 -1.98 -2.61 3.48
CA THR A 181 -2.37 -3.64 4.43
C THR A 181 -1.21 -3.98 5.35
N SER A 182 -1.51 -4.24 6.61
CA SER A 182 -0.54 -4.76 7.57
C SER A 182 -1.21 -5.62 8.64
N HIS A 183 -0.42 -6.44 9.29
CA HIS A 183 -0.76 -7.13 10.54
C HIS A 183 0.16 -6.71 11.69
N TYR A 184 1.10 -5.77 11.46
CA TYR A 184 2.01 -5.23 12.47
C TYR A 184 1.42 -3.95 13.09
N ILE A 185 0.85 -4.07 14.29
CA ILE A 185 0.15 -2.97 14.97
C ILE A 185 1.08 -1.79 15.23
N GLU A 186 2.33 -2.04 15.66
CA GLU A 186 3.32 -0.99 15.95
C GLU A 186 3.62 -0.09 14.73
N GLU A 187 3.75 -0.70 13.54
CA GLU A 187 3.91 0.07 12.28
C GLU A 187 2.67 0.92 12.00
N VAL A 188 1.49 0.33 12.16
CA VAL A 188 0.22 1.00 11.90
C VAL A 188 0.04 2.22 12.82
N GLU A 189 0.30 2.07 14.09
CA GLU A 189 0.19 3.18 15.05
C GLU A 189 1.18 4.32 14.76
N ARG A 190 2.38 3.98 14.27
CA ARG A 190 3.42 4.97 14.00
C ARG A 190 3.23 5.67 12.67
N MET A 191 2.88 4.94 11.61
CA MET A 191 3.00 5.39 10.22
C MET A 191 1.67 5.84 9.60
N SER A 192 0.51 5.37 10.11
CA SER A 192 -0.77 5.70 9.52
C SER A 192 -1.41 6.96 10.10
N ASP A 193 -2.12 7.69 9.24
CA ASP A 193 -3.01 8.79 9.66
C ASP A 193 -4.40 8.27 10.04
N LYS A 194 -4.81 7.14 9.43
CA LYS A 194 -6.13 6.53 9.60
C LYS A 194 -6.01 5.01 9.62
N ILE A 195 -6.81 4.39 10.47
CA ILE A 195 -6.86 2.94 10.63
C ILE A 195 -8.25 2.44 10.27
N ILE A 196 -8.30 1.44 9.39
CA ILE A 196 -9.50 0.68 9.06
C ILE A 196 -9.26 -0.77 9.47
N LEU A 197 -9.99 -1.25 10.48
CA LEU A 197 -9.91 -2.63 10.95
C LEU A 197 -11.04 -3.44 10.34
N ILE A 198 -10.68 -4.49 9.59
CA ILE A 198 -11.63 -5.46 9.05
C ILE A 198 -11.56 -6.76 9.85
N GLU A 199 -12.72 -7.20 10.32
CA GLU A 199 -12.90 -8.50 10.96
C GLU A 199 -14.12 -9.21 10.36
N ASN A 200 -13.96 -10.49 9.99
CA ASN A 200 -15.02 -11.33 9.41
C ASN A 200 -15.74 -10.68 8.20
N GLY A 201 -15.00 -9.87 7.44
CA GLY A 201 -15.50 -9.17 6.26
C GLY A 201 -16.26 -7.87 6.55
N GLU A 202 -16.26 -7.37 7.77
CA GLU A 202 -16.92 -6.14 8.19
C GLU A 202 -15.91 -5.15 8.75
N ILE A 203 -16.14 -3.83 8.57
CA ILE A 203 -15.33 -2.80 9.22
C ILE A 203 -15.81 -2.65 10.66
N ILE A 204 -14.92 -2.91 11.62
CA ILE A 204 -15.20 -2.74 13.05
C ILE A 204 -14.55 -1.49 13.66
N LEU A 205 -13.57 -0.89 12.96
CA LEU A 205 -12.98 0.39 13.31
C LEU A 205 -12.65 1.15 12.02
N ASN A 206 -12.96 2.45 11.99
CA ASN A 206 -12.61 3.37 10.92
C ASN A 206 -12.40 4.75 11.52
N ASP A 207 -11.17 5.04 11.96
CA ASP A 207 -10.88 6.26 12.70
C ASP A 207 -9.45 6.77 12.45
N SER A 208 -9.20 8.02 12.78
CA SER A 208 -7.87 8.60 12.74
C SER A 208 -7.00 8.04 13.88
N THR A 209 -5.72 7.85 13.61
CA THR A 209 -4.75 7.37 14.60
C THR A 209 -4.65 8.33 15.80
N SER A 210 -4.77 9.65 15.55
CA SER A 210 -4.78 10.66 16.62
C SER A 210 -5.98 10.51 17.55
N HIS A 211 -7.16 10.23 17.04
CA HIS A 211 -8.36 10.04 17.86
C HIS A 211 -8.29 8.77 18.70
N ILE A 212 -7.77 7.67 18.14
CA ILE A 212 -7.56 6.40 18.85
C ILE A 212 -6.60 6.60 20.03
N ARG A 213 -5.46 7.29 19.82
CA ARG A 213 -4.50 7.60 20.89
C ARG A 213 -5.10 8.44 22.01
N THR A 214 -5.88 9.46 21.67
CA THR A 214 -6.54 10.33 22.65
C THR A 214 -7.53 9.55 23.52
N ASN A 215 -8.32 8.67 22.94
CA ASN A 215 -9.29 7.84 23.66
C ASN A 215 -8.60 6.84 24.60
N GLN A 216 -7.48 6.26 24.22
CA GLN A 216 -6.69 5.37 25.10
C GLN A 216 -6.11 6.13 26.30
N GLN A 217 -5.55 7.33 26.09
CA GLN A 217 -5.04 8.16 27.18
C GLN A 217 -6.14 8.59 28.16
N SER A 218 -7.34 8.90 27.65
CA SER A 218 -8.49 9.29 28.50
C SER A 218 -9.00 8.13 29.36
N GLN A 219 -8.90 6.88 28.89
CA GLN A 219 -9.29 5.70 29.67
C GLN A 219 -8.28 5.38 30.78
N ILE A 220 -7.00 5.64 30.58
CA ILE A 220 -5.95 5.46 31.61
C ILE A 220 -6.10 6.49 32.73
N THR A 221 -6.43 7.75 32.39
CA THR A 221 -6.61 8.83 33.38
C THR A 221 -7.88 8.71 34.23
N LEU A 222 -8.87 7.90 33.79
CA LEU A 222 -10.10 7.65 34.57
C LEU A 222 -10.03 6.38 35.45
N SER A 223 -8.94 5.63 35.37
CA SER A 223 -8.69 4.42 36.18
C SER A 223 -7.71 4.61 37.34
N ASP A 224 -7.19 5.83 37.53
CA ASP A 224 -6.44 6.30 38.70
C ASP A 224 -7.35 7.17 39.64
#